data_04800149771c5df441c03982368c11ca
#
_entry.id   04800149771c5df441c03982368c11ca
#
_cell.length_a   1.000
_cell.length_b   1.000
_cell.length_c   1.000
_cell.angle_alpha   90.00
_cell.angle_beta   90.00
_cell.angle_gamma   90.00
#
_symmetry.space_group_name_H-M   'P 1'
#
loop_
_entity.id
_entity.type
_entity.pdbx_description
1 polymer ?
#
loop_
_entity_poly.entity_id
_entity_poly.type
_entity_poly.pdbx_seq_one_letter_code
_entity_poly.pdbx_strand_id
1 'polypeptide(L)'
;MSKADILFLNNRDMEELGCGDMEAVIHDVERAYLLTEQGDVLVPGKCVMRWGTTPEDENIYGRINAMPGYIGGEYAMAGIKWIGSGPMNYKKGLPRASVT
;
A
#
# COMPACT_ATOMS: atom_id res chain seq x y z
N MET A 1 -27.98 5.53 15.24
CA MET A 1 -26.59 5.30 14.80
C MET A 1 -26.46 5.64 13.32
N SER A 2 -25.51 6.48 12.98
CA SER A 2 -25.18 6.74 11.57
C SER A 2 -24.46 5.52 10.99
N LYS A 3 -24.74 5.22 9.72
CA LYS A 3 -24.00 4.21 8.96
C LYS A 3 -22.81 4.89 8.29
N ALA A 4 -21.67 4.20 8.26
CA ALA A 4 -20.55 4.62 7.45
C ALA A 4 -20.63 3.94 6.07
N ASP A 5 -20.52 4.73 5.04
CA ASP A 5 -20.43 4.23 3.67
C ASP A 5 -18.95 4.04 3.29
N ILE A 6 -18.65 2.91 2.65
CA ILE A 6 -17.30 2.61 2.17
C ILE A 6 -17.34 2.57 0.65
N LEU A 7 -16.51 3.39 0.02
CA LEU A 7 -16.29 3.33 -1.42
C LEU A 7 -15.19 2.31 -1.72
N PHE A 8 -15.54 1.26 -2.45
CA PHE A 8 -14.59 0.27 -2.93
C PHE A 8 -14.36 0.45 -4.43
N LEU A 9 -13.10 0.58 -4.84
CA LEU A 9 -12.72 0.70 -6.24
C LEU A 9 -12.03 -0.61 -6.67
N ASN A 10 -12.63 -1.29 -7.66
CA ASN A 10 -12.04 -2.49 -8.22
C ASN A 10 -11.00 -2.14 -9.30
N ASN A 11 -10.41 -3.16 -9.92
CA ASN A 11 -9.37 -2.97 -10.93
C ASN A 11 -9.86 -2.13 -12.12
N ARG A 12 -11.07 -2.38 -12.60
CA ARG A 12 -11.65 -1.63 -13.72
C ARG A 12 -11.87 -0.16 -13.35
N ASP A 13 -12.36 0.10 -12.15
CA ASP A 13 -12.53 1.47 -11.67
C ASP A 13 -11.21 2.21 -11.63
N MET A 14 -10.14 1.55 -11.18
CA MET A 14 -8.81 2.14 -11.12
C MET A 14 -8.25 2.43 -12.52
N GLU A 15 -8.47 1.53 -13.48
CA GLU A 15 -8.08 1.77 -14.88
C GLU A 15 -8.82 2.97 -15.48
N GLU A 16 -10.12 3.05 -15.26
CA GLU A 16 -10.96 4.18 -15.73
C GLU A 16 -10.54 5.50 -15.08
N LEU A 17 -10.05 5.47 -13.84
CA LEU A 17 -9.54 6.65 -13.13
C LEU A 17 -8.14 7.08 -13.59
N GLY A 18 -7.50 6.33 -14.46
CA GLY A 18 -6.22 6.70 -15.06
C GLY A 18 -4.98 6.19 -14.33
N CYS A 19 -5.08 5.12 -13.53
CA CYS A 19 -3.91 4.56 -12.85
C CYS A 19 -2.82 4.07 -13.81
N GLY A 20 -3.16 3.81 -15.08
CA GLY A 20 -2.23 3.44 -16.15
C GLY A 20 -1.71 4.61 -16.97
N ASP A 21 -2.17 5.83 -16.71
CA ASP A 21 -1.65 7.04 -17.38
C ASP A 21 -0.28 7.37 -16.80
N MET A 22 0.76 6.88 -17.48
CA MET A 22 2.13 6.99 -16.98
C MET A 22 2.63 8.44 -16.94
N GLU A 23 2.20 9.28 -17.85
CA GLU A 23 2.56 10.69 -17.86
C GLU A 23 2.02 11.40 -16.61
N ALA A 24 0.75 11.17 -16.26
CA ALA A 24 0.15 11.69 -15.05
C ALA A 24 0.82 11.11 -13.79
N VAL A 25 1.14 9.82 -13.79
CA VAL A 25 1.83 9.16 -12.67
C VAL A 25 3.22 9.79 -12.44
N ILE A 26 3.99 10.01 -13.50
CA ILE A 26 5.31 10.64 -13.41
C ILE A 26 5.18 12.05 -12.82
N HIS A 27 4.22 12.84 -13.28
CA HIS A 27 3.97 14.17 -12.76
C HIS A 27 3.66 14.14 -11.25
N ASP A 28 2.77 13.23 -10.82
CA ASP A 28 2.40 13.12 -9.41
C ASP A 28 3.57 12.65 -8.55
N VAL A 29 4.38 11.71 -9.03
CA VAL A 29 5.57 11.24 -8.30
C VAL A 29 6.61 12.36 -8.17
N GLU A 30 6.88 13.12 -9.22
CA GLU A 30 7.77 14.29 -9.15
C GLU A 30 7.26 15.30 -8.14
N ARG A 31 5.96 15.56 -8.14
CA ARG A 31 5.33 16.47 -7.18
C ARG A 31 5.47 15.96 -5.74
N ALA A 32 5.31 14.66 -5.54
CA ALA A 32 5.47 14.03 -4.24
C ALA A 32 6.93 14.18 -3.72
N TYR A 33 7.93 14.02 -4.58
CA TYR A 33 9.33 14.26 -4.21
C TYR A 33 9.58 15.70 -3.80
N LEU A 34 9.03 16.67 -4.51
CA LEU A 34 9.16 18.08 -4.14
C LEU A 34 8.51 18.38 -2.79
N LEU A 35 7.32 17.85 -2.55
CA LEU A 35 6.65 17.99 -1.26
C LEU A 35 7.43 17.32 -0.12
N THR A 36 8.06 16.20 -0.39
CA THR A 36 8.94 15.53 0.57
C THR A 36 10.13 16.42 0.93
N GLU A 37 10.77 17.05 -0.03
CA GLU A 37 11.87 18.00 0.18
C GLU A 37 11.42 19.20 1.02
N GLN A 38 10.19 19.65 0.83
CA GLN A 38 9.60 20.75 1.59
C GLN A 38 9.16 20.36 3.01
N GLY A 39 9.25 19.08 3.36
CA GLY A 39 8.79 18.58 4.66
C GLY A 39 7.28 18.42 4.80
N ASP A 40 6.54 18.42 3.69
CA ASP A 40 5.08 18.33 3.66
C ASP A 40 4.58 16.91 3.34
N VAL A 41 5.34 15.91 3.75
CA VAL A 41 5.02 14.49 3.63
C VAL A 41 5.35 13.80 4.93
N LEU A 42 4.46 12.95 5.40
CA LEU A 42 4.70 12.11 6.59
C LEU A 42 4.68 10.64 6.16
N VAL A 43 5.81 9.97 6.31
CA VAL A 43 5.94 8.54 6.04
C VAL A 43 6.63 7.90 7.24
N PRO A 44 5.89 7.52 8.28
CA PRO A 44 6.47 6.82 9.43
C PRO A 44 6.98 5.45 9.03
N GLY A 45 7.77 4.82 9.89
CA GLY A 45 8.25 3.47 9.69
C GLY A 45 7.09 2.49 9.47
N LYS A 46 7.28 1.55 8.55
CA LYS A 46 6.28 0.51 8.30
C LYS A 46 6.16 -0.45 9.50
N CYS A 47 4.95 -0.88 9.78
CA CYS A 47 4.69 -1.96 10.72
C CYS A 47 4.75 -3.28 9.96
N VAL A 48 5.60 -4.21 10.40
CA VAL A 48 5.73 -5.54 9.80
C VAL A 48 5.39 -6.59 10.84
N MET A 49 4.32 -7.34 10.60
CA MET A 49 3.95 -8.48 11.42
C MET A 49 4.22 -9.78 10.64
N ARG A 50 4.90 -10.71 11.28
CA ARG A 50 5.22 -12.03 10.71
C ARG A 50 4.78 -13.11 11.67
N TRP A 51 4.34 -14.23 11.13
CA TRP A 51 4.03 -15.42 11.91
C TRP A 51 4.46 -16.68 11.19
N GLY A 52 4.60 -17.77 11.95
CA GLY A 52 5.10 -19.06 11.48
C GLY A 52 6.19 -19.53 12.41
N THR A 53 7.32 -19.91 11.86
CA THR A 53 8.50 -20.25 12.63
C THR A 53 9.21 -18.99 13.16
N THR A 54 10.41 -19.07 13.65
CA THR A 54 11.09 -17.91 14.24
C THR A 54 11.35 -16.81 13.20
N PRO A 55 11.55 -15.57 13.63
CA PRO A 55 11.85 -14.47 12.68
C PRO A 55 13.08 -14.69 11.80
N GLU A 56 14.01 -15.53 12.25
CA GLU A 56 15.23 -15.90 11.54
C GLU A 56 15.00 -17.07 10.56
N ASP A 57 13.86 -17.75 10.64
CA ASP A 57 13.55 -18.87 9.77
C ASP A 57 13.05 -18.38 8.40
N GLU A 58 13.58 -18.97 7.33
CA GLU A 58 13.14 -18.69 5.97
C GLU A 58 11.71 -19.20 5.69
N ASN A 59 11.16 -20.01 6.56
CA ASN A 59 9.83 -20.62 6.42
C ASN A 59 8.74 -19.79 7.12
N ILE A 60 8.73 -18.51 6.93
CA ILE A 60 7.66 -17.64 7.43
C ILE A 60 6.36 -17.95 6.68
N TYR A 61 5.32 -18.33 7.43
CA TYR A 61 4.04 -18.71 6.83
C TYR A 61 3.24 -17.49 6.32
N GLY A 62 3.37 -16.35 6.97
CA GLY A 62 2.68 -15.16 6.54
C GLY A 62 3.23 -13.89 7.14
N ARG A 63 2.87 -12.77 6.53
CA ARG A 63 3.15 -11.45 7.06
C ARG A 63 2.11 -10.44 6.59
N ILE A 64 1.92 -9.42 7.38
CA ILE A 64 1.16 -8.23 7.01
C ILE A 64 2.04 -7.01 7.22
N ASN A 65 2.13 -6.17 6.20
CA ASN A 65 2.81 -4.89 6.26
C ASN A 65 1.76 -3.78 6.23
N ALA A 66 1.83 -2.87 7.18
CA ALA A 66 1.01 -1.68 7.24
C ALA A 66 1.90 -0.45 7.04
N MET A 67 1.62 0.34 6.03
CA MET A 67 2.42 1.50 5.63
C MET A 67 1.51 2.72 5.52
N PRO A 68 1.29 3.44 6.63
CA PRO A 68 0.53 4.69 6.58
C PRO A 68 1.37 5.80 5.96
N GLY A 69 0.70 6.80 5.41
CA GLY A 69 1.36 7.96 4.85
C GLY A 69 0.40 9.14 4.72
N TYR A 70 0.98 10.32 4.71
CA TYR A 70 0.29 11.57 4.42
C TYR A 70 1.10 12.35 3.39
N ILE A 71 0.43 12.92 2.41
CA ILE A 71 0.99 13.86 1.46
C ILE A 71 0.23 15.17 1.53
N GLY A 72 0.95 16.28 1.65
CA GLY A 72 0.37 17.61 1.74
C GLY A 72 0.16 18.29 0.39
N GLY A 73 0.44 19.56 0.35
CA GLY A 73 0.22 20.38 -0.85
C GLY A 73 -1.20 20.32 -1.35
N GLU A 74 -1.36 20.27 -2.65
CA GLU A 74 -2.65 20.17 -3.32
C GLU A 74 -3.37 18.83 -3.12
N TYR A 75 -2.64 17.80 -2.69
CA TYR A 75 -3.24 16.47 -2.42
C TYR A 75 -3.96 16.42 -1.07
N ALA A 76 -3.31 16.93 -0.01
CA ALA A 76 -3.84 16.95 1.36
C ALA A 76 -4.53 15.66 1.75
N MET A 77 -3.83 14.52 1.56
CA MET A 77 -4.43 13.20 1.67
C MET A 77 -3.62 12.27 2.56
N ALA A 78 -4.31 11.53 3.41
CA ALA A 78 -3.73 10.45 4.20
C ALA A 78 -4.28 9.11 3.74
N GLY A 79 -3.49 8.07 3.89
CA GLY A 79 -3.90 6.74 3.54
C GLY A 79 -3.00 5.68 4.15
N ILE A 80 -3.32 4.44 3.87
CA ILE A 80 -2.53 3.30 4.31
C ILE A 80 -2.43 2.28 3.18
N LYS A 81 -1.21 1.80 2.92
CA LYS A 81 -0.98 0.63 2.11
C LYS A 81 -0.91 -0.58 3.04
N TRP A 82 -1.78 -1.53 2.82
CA TRP A 82 -1.89 -2.72 3.64
C TRP A 82 -1.73 -3.95 2.76
N ILE A 83 -0.67 -4.72 2.97
CA ILE A 83 -0.33 -5.88 2.15
C ILE A 83 -0.24 -7.13 3.00
N GLY A 84 -1.06 -8.13 2.68
CA GLY A 84 -0.90 -9.50 3.15
C GLY A 84 0.01 -10.31 2.22
N SER A 85 0.82 -11.18 2.77
CA SER A 85 1.72 -12.04 1.99
C SER A 85 1.89 -13.40 2.65
N GLY A 86 1.75 -14.45 1.83
CA GLY A 86 2.08 -15.83 2.20
C GLY A 86 3.31 -16.28 1.44
N PRO A 87 4.54 -16.12 1.99
CA PRO A 87 5.77 -16.46 1.27
C PRO A 87 5.84 -17.89 0.78
N MET A 88 5.15 -18.81 1.46
CA MET A 88 5.13 -20.22 1.11
C MET A 88 3.96 -20.63 0.19
N ASN A 89 3.12 -19.67 -0.21
CA ASN A 89 1.94 -19.95 -1.05
C ASN A 89 2.30 -20.58 -2.39
N TYR A 90 3.49 -20.31 -2.93
CA TYR A 90 3.94 -20.90 -4.19
C TYR A 90 3.95 -22.44 -4.14
N LYS A 91 4.18 -23.04 -2.96
CA LYS A 91 4.13 -24.50 -2.78
C LYS A 91 2.74 -25.09 -2.98
N LYS A 92 1.72 -24.24 -2.88
CA LYS A 92 0.30 -24.59 -3.07
C LYS A 92 -0.27 -24.08 -4.39
N GLY A 93 0.58 -23.52 -5.27
CA GLY A 93 0.12 -22.90 -6.52
C GLY A 93 -0.66 -21.61 -6.32
N LEU A 94 -0.51 -20.95 -5.19
CA LEU A 94 -1.22 -19.71 -4.86
C LEU A 94 -0.30 -18.50 -5.03
N PRO A 95 -0.85 -17.32 -5.34
CA PRO A 95 -0.09 -16.08 -5.36
C PRO A 95 0.55 -15.79 -4.00
N ARG A 96 1.76 -15.23 -4.02
CA ARG A 96 2.47 -14.86 -2.80
C ARG A 96 1.80 -13.73 -2.04
N ALA A 97 1.36 -12.71 -2.75
CA ALA A 97 0.84 -11.49 -2.15
C ALA A 97 -0.64 -11.31 -2.43
N SER A 98 -1.35 -10.82 -1.44
CA SER A 98 -2.71 -10.32 -1.58
C SER A 98 -2.79 -8.93 -0.95
N VAL A 99 -3.69 -8.11 -1.47
CA VAL A 99 -4.03 -6.81 -0.90
C VAL A 99 -5.35 -6.97 -0.17
N THR A 100 -5.34 -6.52 1.04
CA THR A 100 -6.56 -6.56 1.86
C THR A 100 -6.97 -5.16 2.20
#